data_a1ca017ba0a694138e4ee19351e4adaa
#
_entry.id   a1ca017ba0a694138e4ee19351e4adaa
#
_cell.length_a   1.000
_cell.length_b   1.000
_cell.length_c   1.000
_cell.angle_alpha   90.00
_cell.angle_beta   90.00
_cell.angle_gamma   90.00
#
_symmetry.space_group_name_H-M   'P 1'
#
loop_
_entity.id
_entity.type
_entity.pdbx_description
1 polymer ?
#
loop_
_entity_poly.entity_id
_entity_poly.type
_entity_poly.pdbx_seq_one_letter_code
_entity_poly.pdbx_strand_id
1 'polypeptide(L)'
;RLAAALTPEVDAVLGRFPLRELVTAAEPLSLLVERERALYGSWYEFFPRSEGTPERPHGTFRTAARRLPAIAAMGFDVVYLPPVHPIGTTFRKGRNNTLSAGPEDVGVPWAIGSPEGGHDAVHPDLGTLEDFDWFVARARSHGLEIALDFALQCSPDHPWVDKHPEWFHHRPDGSIAYAENPPKKYQDIYPIAFDRDMDGLVAETVRVLRHWMAHGVRIFRVDNPHTKPVVFWERVIADVNRTDPDVIFLAEAFTRPAMMHTLAQIGFQQSYTYFTWRTTKQELTEYLTELSGEAASYMRPNFFVNTPDILHAYLQHGGRPAFEARAVLAATLSPAWGVYSGYELCENVPLKEGSEEYLDSEKYQLKPRDWDDPNSIAPLLTRLNAIRRDHPALRQLRNLHFHHTDKEAVIAYSKRTGSNTVLVVVNLDPHHTQEATVSLDMP
;
A
#
# COMPACT_ATOMS: atom_id res chain seq x y z
N ARG A 1 -5.00 9.75 -59.43
CA ARG A 1 -4.14 8.57 -59.12
C ARG A 1 -3.63 8.62 -57.67
N LEU A 2 -3.24 9.78 -57.11
CA LEU A 2 -2.82 9.89 -55.71
C LEU A 2 -3.96 9.55 -54.73
N ALA A 3 -5.19 10.01 -54.98
CA ALA A 3 -6.33 9.75 -54.09
C ALA A 3 -6.67 8.26 -53.91
N ALA A 4 -6.40 7.45 -54.94
CA ALA A 4 -6.62 6.01 -54.86
C ALA A 4 -5.54 5.28 -54.04
N ALA A 5 -4.36 5.91 -53.84
CA ALA A 5 -3.28 5.37 -53.04
C ALA A 5 -3.39 5.75 -51.55
N LEU A 6 -4.31 6.65 -51.21
CA LEU A 6 -4.55 7.18 -49.82
C LEU A 6 -5.90 6.72 -49.28
N THR A 7 -6.43 5.58 -49.73
CA THR A 7 -7.68 5.03 -49.19
C THR A 7 -7.41 4.14 -47.96
N PRO A 8 -8.34 4.02 -47.04
CA PRO A 8 -8.20 3.15 -45.87
C PRO A 8 -7.92 1.68 -46.23
N GLU A 9 -8.40 1.22 -47.38
CA GLU A 9 -8.18 -0.16 -47.86
C GLU A 9 -6.71 -0.37 -48.25
N VAL A 10 -6.08 0.63 -48.90
CA VAL A 10 -4.65 0.59 -49.24
C VAL A 10 -3.80 0.66 -47.97
N ASP A 11 -4.15 1.53 -47.04
CA ASP A 11 -3.49 1.61 -45.73
C ASP A 11 -3.56 0.28 -44.97
N ALA A 12 -4.71 -0.38 -44.98
CA ALA A 12 -4.87 -1.70 -44.34
C ALA A 12 -4.00 -2.79 -45.02
N VAL A 13 -3.88 -2.76 -46.36
CA VAL A 13 -3.01 -3.68 -47.09
C VAL A 13 -1.54 -3.40 -46.82
N LEU A 14 -1.12 -2.14 -46.87
CA LEU A 14 0.29 -1.75 -46.61
C LEU A 14 0.67 -2.03 -45.14
N GLY A 15 -0.24 -1.85 -44.20
CA GLY A 15 -0.05 -2.22 -42.78
C GLY A 15 0.10 -3.72 -42.59
N ARG A 16 -0.61 -4.53 -43.38
CA ARG A 16 -0.52 -6.02 -43.34
C ARG A 16 0.73 -6.54 -44.07
N PHE A 17 1.17 -5.86 -45.11
CA PHE A 17 2.31 -6.23 -45.94
C PHE A 17 3.28 -5.06 -46.11
N PRO A 18 3.94 -4.60 -45.04
CA PRO A 18 4.83 -3.45 -45.11
C PRO A 18 6.04 -3.77 -45.96
N LEU A 19 6.39 -2.84 -46.88
CA LEU A 19 7.65 -2.88 -47.60
C LEU A 19 8.78 -2.58 -46.60
N ARG A 20 9.64 -3.56 -46.39
CA ARG A 20 10.76 -3.46 -45.44
C ARG A 20 12.11 -3.35 -46.14
N GLU A 21 12.14 -2.65 -47.30
CA GLU A 21 13.35 -2.29 -47.97
C GLU A 21 13.90 -1.00 -47.39
N LEU A 22 15.20 -0.91 -47.22
CA LEU A 22 15.92 0.27 -46.70
C LEU A 22 15.44 0.67 -45.26
N VAL A 23 15.11 -0.31 -44.45
CA VAL A 23 14.70 -0.07 -43.05
C VAL A 23 15.93 0.24 -42.21
N THR A 24 15.92 1.37 -41.51
CA THR A 24 16.87 1.65 -40.42
C THR A 24 16.44 0.89 -39.17
N ALA A 25 17.29 -0.02 -38.73
CA ALA A 25 17.06 -0.72 -37.46
C ALA A 25 17.54 0.15 -36.28
N ALA A 26 16.75 0.20 -35.24
CA ALA A 26 17.15 0.70 -33.91
C ALA A 26 17.23 -0.47 -32.93
N GLU A 27 17.99 -0.29 -31.87
CA GLU A 27 17.98 -1.27 -30.77
C GLU A 27 16.59 -1.40 -30.20
N PRO A 28 16.15 -2.62 -29.90
CA PRO A 28 14.84 -2.85 -29.30
C PRO A 28 14.72 -2.14 -27.94
N LEU A 29 13.64 -1.39 -27.75
CA LEU A 29 13.29 -0.85 -26.45
C LEU A 29 12.39 -1.84 -25.72
N SER A 30 12.73 -2.16 -24.47
CA SER A 30 11.91 -3.01 -23.63
C SER A 30 10.69 -2.23 -23.13
N LEU A 31 9.51 -2.82 -23.28
CA LEU A 31 8.26 -2.29 -22.74
C LEU A 31 7.71 -3.27 -21.71
N LEU A 32 7.57 -2.81 -20.46
CA LEU A 32 6.87 -3.54 -19.42
C LEU A 32 5.36 -3.28 -19.56
N VAL A 33 4.59 -4.35 -19.80
CA VAL A 33 3.12 -4.30 -19.80
C VAL A 33 2.64 -4.85 -18.45
N GLU A 34 2.19 -3.94 -17.59
CA GLU A 34 1.73 -4.27 -16.27
C GLU A 34 0.26 -4.73 -16.29
N ARG A 35 -0.13 -5.55 -15.32
CA ARG A 35 -1.52 -5.96 -15.16
C ARG A 35 -2.40 -4.82 -14.62
N GLU A 36 -3.70 -4.88 -14.86
CA GLU A 36 -4.66 -3.84 -14.45
C GLU A 36 -4.58 -3.52 -12.95
N ARG A 37 -4.27 -4.52 -12.10
CA ARG A 37 -4.14 -4.35 -10.66
C ARG A 37 -3.02 -3.37 -10.24
N ALA A 38 -2.04 -3.13 -11.08
CA ALA A 38 -1.02 -2.10 -10.86
C ALA A 38 -1.60 -0.68 -10.86
N LEU A 39 -2.71 -0.44 -11.60
CA LEU A 39 -3.40 0.84 -11.65
C LEU A 39 -4.64 0.89 -10.74
N TYR A 40 -5.46 -0.16 -10.75
CA TYR A 40 -6.79 -0.16 -10.15
C TYR A 40 -6.94 -1.26 -9.11
N GLY A 41 -7.48 -0.89 -7.92
CA GLY A 41 -7.80 -1.84 -6.87
C GLY A 41 -8.22 -1.18 -5.58
N SER A 42 -8.89 -1.95 -4.73
CA SER A 42 -9.32 -1.56 -3.39
C SER A 42 -8.64 -2.47 -2.37
N TRP A 43 -7.92 -1.88 -1.42
CA TRP A 43 -7.05 -2.59 -0.49
C TRP A 43 -7.61 -2.57 0.92
N TYR A 44 -7.44 -3.68 1.63
CA TYR A 44 -7.79 -3.82 3.04
C TYR A 44 -6.60 -4.39 3.81
N GLU A 45 -6.03 -3.58 4.70
CA GLU A 45 -4.94 -3.98 5.59
C GLU A 45 -5.49 -4.51 6.91
N PHE A 46 -5.02 -5.67 7.38
CA PHE A 46 -5.34 -6.15 8.72
C PHE A 46 -4.26 -7.08 9.27
N PHE A 47 -4.23 -7.20 10.59
CA PHE A 47 -3.28 -8.05 11.31
C PHE A 47 -3.91 -9.41 11.60
N PRO A 48 -3.46 -10.51 10.97
CA PRO A 48 -3.97 -11.85 11.25
C PRO A 48 -3.91 -12.23 12.73
N ARG A 49 -2.89 -11.73 13.45
CA ARG A 49 -2.68 -12.00 14.88
C ARG A 49 -3.76 -11.46 15.79
N SER A 50 -4.53 -10.43 15.38
CA SER A 50 -5.64 -9.87 16.15
C SER A 50 -6.96 -10.62 15.94
N GLU A 51 -7.05 -11.52 14.97
CA GLU A 51 -8.23 -12.32 14.65
C GLU A 51 -8.26 -13.64 15.47
N GLY A 52 -8.02 -13.51 16.77
CA GLY A 52 -8.06 -14.64 17.71
C GLY A 52 -9.47 -15.03 18.14
N THR A 53 -9.54 -15.85 19.17
CA THR A 53 -10.78 -16.22 19.87
C THR A 53 -10.62 -15.90 21.36
N PRO A 54 -11.72 -15.87 22.14
CA PRO A 54 -11.61 -15.67 23.59
C PRO A 54 -10.67 -16.69 24.27
N GLU A 55 -10.63 -17.93 23.79
CA GLU A 55 -9.80 -19.01 24.33
C GLU A 55 -8.34 -18.91 23.87
N ARG A 56 -8.11 -18.34 22.69
CA ARG A 56 -6.78 -18.10 22.10
C ARG A 56 -6.75 -16.68 21.52
N PRO A 57 -6.35 -15.68 22.31
CA PRO A 57 -6.36 -14.27 21.87
C PRO A 57 -5.47 -13.99 20.65
N HIS A 58 -4.30 -14.66 20.53
CA HIS A 58 -3.47 -14.55 19.35
C HIS A 58 -4.09 -15.32 18.19
N GLY A 59 -4.41 -14.57 17.11
CA GLY A 59 -4.95 -15.15 15.88
C GLY A 59 -3.95 -15.99 15.11
N THR A 60 -4.46 -16.87 14.28
CA THR A 60 -3.73 -17.70 13.32
C THR A 60 -4.21 -17.42 11.91
N PHE A 61 -3.52 -17.93 10.88
CA PHE A 61 -4.05 -17.86 9.51
C PHE A 61 -5.42 -18.53 9.39
N ARG A 62 -5.67 -19.60 10.16
CA ARG A 62 -6.97 -20.29 10.16
C ARG A 62 -8.09 -19.44 10.77
N THR A 63 -7.82 -18.75 11.86
CA THR A 63 -8.82 -17.87 12.49
C THR A 63 -9.00 -16.58 11.69
N ALA A 64 -7.91 -15.98 11.20
CA ALA A 64 -7.93 -14.76 10.38
C ALA A 64 -8.71 -14.95 9.06
N ALA A 65 -8.68 -16.15 8.48
CA ALA A 65 -9.44 -16.45 7.28
C ALA A 65 -10.96 -16.27 7.44
N ARG A 66 -11.48 -16.19 8.66
CA ARG A 66 -12.90 -15.90 8.94
C ARG A 66 -13.29 -14.48 8.51
N ARG A 67 -12.33 -13.55 8.43
CA ARG A 67 -12.56 -12.17 7.95
C ARG A 67 -12.67 -12.07 6.44
N LEU A 68 -12.05 -12.97 5.67
CA LEU A 68 -11.97 -12.90 4.21
C LEU A 68 -13.33 -12.77 3.52
N PRO A 69 -14.39 -13.52 3.89
CA PRO A 69 -15.71 -13.35 3.30
C PRO A 69 -16.29 -11.95 3.47
N ALA A 70 -16.13 -11.34 4.66
CA ALA A 70 -16.63 -10.00 4.94
C ALA A 70 -15.85 -8.93 4.16
N ILE A 71 -14.52 -9.06 4.08
CA ILE A 71 -13.66 -8.18 3.29
C ILE A 71 -14.04 -8.25 1.80
N ALA A 72 -14.24 -9.45 1.26
CA ALA A 72 -14.69 -9.66 -0.12
C ALA A 72 -16.10 -9.08 -0.35
N ALA A 73 -17.03 -9.25 0.62
CA ALA A 73 -18.38 -8.70 0.55
C ALA A 73 -18.38 -7.17 0.53
N MET A 74 -17.46 -6.51 1.24
CA MET A 74 -17.23 -5.06 1.14
C MET A 74 -16.65 -4.64 -0.22
N GLY A 75 -16.25 -5.58 -1.06
CA GLY A 75 -15.77 -5.34 -2.42
C GLY A 75 -14.32 -4.93 -2.53
N PHE A 76 -13.50 -5.25 -1.55
CA PHE A 76 -12.06 -5.12 -1.65
C PHE A 76 -11.48 -6.19 -2.59
N ASP A 77 -10.32 -5.90 -3.15
CA ASP A 77 -9.62 -6.75 -4.13
C ASP A 77 -8.33 -7.34 -3.56
N VAL A 78 -7.66 -6.58 -2.69
CA VAL A 78 -6.36 -6.93 -2.12
C VAL A 78 -6.44 -6.90 -0.61
N VAL A 79 -5.97 -7.98 0.01
CA VAL A 79 -5.76 -8.07 1.45
C VAL A 79 -4.28 -7.90 1.73
N TYR A 80 -3.93 -6.79 2.39
CA TYR A 80 -2.56 -6.50 2.78
C TYR A 80 -2.30 -6.98 4.21
N LEU A 81 -1.26 -7.79 4.37
CA LEU A 81 -0.79 -8.32 5.65
C LEU A 81 0.50 -7.61 6.05
N PRO A 82 0.57 -7.02 7.27
CA PRO A 82 1.83 -6.69 7.90
C PRO A 82 2.76 -7.92 7.98
N PRO A 83 4.06 -7.74 8.29
CA PRO A 83 4.99 -8.87 8.29
C PRO A 83 4.47 -10.05 9.10
N VAL A 84 4.51 -11.23 8.50
CA VAL A 84 4.03 -12.51 9.09
C VAL A 84 5.17 -13.36 9.64
N HIS A 85 6.35 -12.77 9.74
CA HIS A 85 7.62 -13.44 10.10
C HIS A 85 7.79 -13.55 11.61
N PRO A 86 8.71 -14.41 12.08
CA PRO A 86 9.10 -14.45 13.48
C PRO A 86 9.58 -13.07 13.97
N ILE A 87 9.25 -12.74 15.22
CA ILE A 87 9.54 -11.43 15.83
C ILE A 87 10.61 -11.61 16.91
N GLY A 88 11.61 -10.74 16.92
CA GLY A 88 12.69 -10.75 17.91
C GLY A 88 12.20 -10.55 19.35
N THR A 89 12.99 -11.00 20.29
CA THR A 89 12.76 -10.84 21.73
C THR A 89 13.67 -9.79 22.35
N THR A 90 14.89 -9.65 21.80
CA THR A 90 15.87 -8.66 22.27
C THR A 90 15.37 -7.25 21.98
N PHE A 91 15.32 -6.39 22.99
CA PHE A 91 14.77 -5.03 22.94
C PHE A 91 13.31 -4.95 22.46
N ARG A 92 12.55 -6.05 22.59
CA ARG A 92 11.14 -6.09 22.19
C ARG A 92 10.36 -4.93 22.81
N LYS A 93 9.55 -4.29 21.99
CA LYS A 93 8.62 -3.23 22.41
C LYS A 93 7.40 -3.83 23.09
N GLY A 94 6.95 -3.15 24.17
CA GLY A 94 5.68 -3.44 24.81
C GLY A 94 4.56 -2.53 24.31
N ARG A 95 3.39 -2.64 24.95
CA ARG A 95 2.19 -1.86 24.62
C ARG A 95 2.48 -0.36 24.49
N ASN A 96 1.82 0.28 23.53
CA ASN A 96 1.95 1.71 23.29
C ASN A 96 3.41 2.16 23.11
N ASN A 97 4.24 1.30 22.47
CA ASN A 97 5.66 1.58 22.17
C ASN A 97 6.57 1.75 23.40
N THR A 98 6.23 1.10 24.51
CA THR A 98 7.15 1.08 25.68
C THR A 98 8.44 0.34 25.36
N LEU A 99 9.54 0.74 25.99
CA LEU A 99 10.88 0.20 25.71
C LEU A 99 11.12 -1.19 26.33
N SER A 100 10.20 -1.68 27.14
CA SER A 100 10.28 -2.97 27.80
C SER A 100 9.00 -3.74 27.57
N ALA A 101 9.10 -4.93 27.01
CA ALA A 101 8.00 -5.85 26.84
C ALA A 101 7.78 -6.68 28.12
N GLY A 102 6.51 -6.88 28.48
CA GLY A 102 6.09 -7.89 29.44
C GLY A 102 6.01 -9.29 28.80
N PRO A 103 5.77 -10.33 29.60
CA PRO A 103 5.68 -11.71 29.09
C PRO A 103 4.58 -11.93 28.04
N GLU A 104 3.51 -11.15 28.12
CA GLU A 104 2.34 -11.25 27.21
C GLU A 104 2.42 -10.32 26.00
N ASP A 105 3.49 -9.52 25.89
CA ASP A 105 3.61 -8.58 24.78
C ASP A 105 4.10 -9.27 23.50
N VAL A 106 3.32 -9.13 22.45
CA VAL A 106 3.52 -9.82 21.17
C VAL A 106 4.64 -9.21 20.30
N GLY A 107 5.17 -8.06 20.67
CA GLY A 107 6.20 -7.35 19.91
C GLY A 107 5.65 -6.71 18.62
N VAL A 108 6.58 -6.13 17.85
CA VAL A 108 6.30 -5.39 16.61
C VAL A 108 6.58 -6.30 15.41
N PRO A 109 5.62 -6.49 14.48
CA PRO A 109 5.82 -7.35 13.31
C PRO A 109 7.00 -6.95 12.43
N TRP A 110 7.36 -5.67 12.41
CA TRP A 110 8.49 -5.14 11.64
C TRP A 110 9.86 -5.38 12.29
N ALA A 111 9.91 -5.86 13.54
CA ALA A 111 11.14 -6.35 14.19
C ALA A 111 11.37 -7.82 13.80
N ILE A 112 11.65 -8.04 12.52
CA ILE A 112 11.69 -9.35 11.87
C ILE A 112 12.91 -10.16 12.32
N GLY A 113 12.67 -11.41 12.67
CA GLY A 113 13.68 -12.43 12.91
C GLY A 113 13.81 -12.84 14.38
N SER A 114 13.96 -14.14 14.56
CA SER A 114 14.22 -14.82 15.82
C SER A 114 14.93 -16.14 15.52
N PRO A 115 15.29 -16.96 16.53
CA PRO A 115 15.85 -18.30 16.28
C PRO A 115 14.96 -19.19 15.40
N GLU A 116 13.65 -18.93 15.33
CA GLU A 116 12.70 -19.67 14.49
C GLU A 116 12.80 -19.30 13.00
N GLY A 117 13.47 -18.21 12.64
CA GLY A 117 13.70 -17.83 11.24
C GLY A 117 13.68 -16.33 11.00
N GLY A 118 13.81 -15.94 9.72
CA GLY A 118 13.84 -14.57 9.23
C GLY A 118 12.73 -14.26 8.25
N HIS A 119 13.07 -13.53 7.19
CA HIS A 119 12.14 -13.02 6.17
C HIS A 119 11.48 -14.10 5.31
N ASP A 120 11.92 -15.32 5.36
CA ASP A 120 11.37 -16.48 4.64
C ASP A 120 10.64 -17.48 5.55
N ALA A 121 10.42 -17.13 6.81
CA ALA A 121 9.73 -17.95 7.79
C ALA A 121 8.40 -17.33 8.24
N VAL A 122 7.47 -18.16 8.68
CA VAL A 122 6.20 -17.78 9.28
C VAL A 122 6.33 -17.73 10.80
N HIS A 123 5.73 -16.73 11.44
CA HIS A 123 5.65 -16.65 12.91
C HIS A 123 4.93 -17.88 13.47
N PRO A 124 5.51 -18.61 14.44
CA PRO A 124 4.93 -19.85 14.95
C PRO A 124 3.51 -19.74 15.46
N ASP A 125 3.14 -18.59 16.09
CA ASP A 125 1.80 -18.37 16.59
C ASP A 125 0.77 -18.13 15.48
N LEU A 126 1.18 -17.74 14.28
CA LEU A 126 0.29 -17.62 13.12
C LEU A 126 -0.01 -18.98 12.47
N GLY A 127 0.89 -19.94 12.65
CA GLY A 127 0.79 -21.28 12.08
C GLY A 127 2.03 -21.70 11.32
N THR A 128 1.87 -22.61 10.36
CA THR A 128 2.93 -23.11 9.49
C THR A 128 2.89 -22.43 8.12
N LEU A 129 3.90 -22.74 7.27
CA LEU A 129 3.93 -22.31 5.89
C LEU A 129 2.74 -22.89 5.08
N GLU A 130 2.35 -24.15 5.38
CA GLU A 130 1.17 -24.79 4.80
C GLU A 130 -0.13 -24.10 5.22
N ASP A 131 -0.20 -23.53 6.45
CA ASP A 131 -1.33 -22.71 6.89
C ASP A 131 -1.38 -21.39 6.14
N PHE A 132 -0.22 -20.79 5.83
CA PHE A 132 -0.14 -19.61 4.96
C PHE A 132 -0.61 -19.93 3.54
N ASP A 133 -0.15 -21.02 2.93
CA ASP A 133 -0.57 -21.47 1.60
C ASP A 133 -2.09 -21.66 1.55
N TRP A 134 -2.62 -22.30 2.59
CA TRP A 134 -4.07 -22.47 2.71
C TRP A 134 -4.80 -21.13 2.83
N PHE A 135 -4.26 -20.17 3.59
CA PHE A 135 -4.84 -18.82 3.73
C PHE A 135 -4.85 -18.08 2.38
N VAL A 136 -3.75 -18.13 1.64
CA VAL A 136 -3.64 -17.54 0.29
C VAL A 136 -4.67 -18.19 -0.66
N ALA A 137 -4.78 -19.51 -0.65
CA ALA A 137 -5.76 -20.22 -1.46
C ALA A 137 -7.20 -19.85 -1.06
N ARG A 138 -7.45 -19.68 0.24
CA ARG A 138 -8.75 -19.26 0.76
C ARG A 138 -9.09 -17.83 0.34
N ALA A 139 -8.14 -16.87 0.42
CA ALA A 139 -8.31 -15.52 -0.07
C ALA A 139 -8.67 -15.53 -1.57
N ARG A 140 -7.91 -16.27 -2.37
CA ARG A 140 -8.17 -16.42 -3.82
C ARG A 140 -9.55 -16.98 -4.11
N SER A 141 -10.06 -17.91 -3.31
CA SER A 141 -11.42 -18.46 -3.47
C SER A 141 -12.53 -17.43 -3.26
N HIS A 142 -12.22 -16.30 -2.61
CA HIS A 142 -13.10 -15.16 -2.45
C HIS A 142 -12.79 -14.02 -3.43
N GLY A 143 -11.92 -14.24 -4.42
CA GLY A 143 -11.50 -13.21 -5.39
C GLY A 143 -10.52 -12.19 -4.83
N LEU A 144 -9.89 -12.47 -3.69
CA LEU A 144 -8.92 -11.60 -3.03
C LEU A 144 -7.49 -12.01 -3.39
N GLU A 145 -6.61 -11.04 -3.62
CA GLU A 145 -5.18 -11.24 -3.73
C GLU A 145 -4.50 -10.87 -2.40
N ILE A 146 -3.42 -11.58 -2.04
CA ILE A 146 -2.62 -11.24 -0.86
C ILE A 146 -1.48 -10.32 -1.27
N ALA A 147 -1.38 -9.17 -0.59
CA ALA A 147 -0.20 -8.34 -0.54
C ALA A 147 0.54 -8.61 0.77
N LEU A 148 1.85 -8.89 0.69
CA LEU A 148 2.68 -9.12 1.86
C LEU A 148 3.60 -7.93 2.09
N ASP A 149 3.77 -7.54 3.35
CA ASP A 149 4.77 -6.53 3.73
C ASP A 149 6.18 -7.06 3.49
N PHE A 150 7.04 -6.23 2.91
CA PHE A 150 8.45 -6.49 2.75
C PHE A 150 9.26 -5.38 3.42
N ALA A 151 9.69 -5.64 4.65
CA ALA A 151 10.47 -4.72 5.47
C ALA A 151 11.92 -5.21 5.57
N LEU A 152 12.82 -4.64 4.78
CA LEU A 152 14.23 -5.03 4.76
C LEU A 152 15.00 -4.38 5.93
N GLN A 153 14.85 -5.02 7.08
CA GLN A 153 15.45 -4.69 8.37
C GLN A 153 15.35 -5.91 9.28
N CYS A 154 16.13 -5.94 10.35
CA CYS A 154 16.25 -7.13 11.20
C CYS A 154 16.02 -6.77 12.67
N SER A 155 15.42 -7.70 13.43
CA SER A 155 15.59 -7.67 14.88
C SER A 155 17.04 -8.01 15.25
N PRO A 156 17.50 -7.73 16.48
CA PRO A 156 18.80 -8.19 16.95
C PRO A 156 18.97 -9.73 16.92
N ASP A 157 17.86 -10.48 16.97
CA ASP A 157 17.84 -11.95 17.02
C ASP A 157 17.73 -12.59 15.63
N HIS A 158 17.76 -11.80 14.56
CA HIS A 158 17.63 -12.30 13.19
C HIS A 158 18.83 -13.16 12.81
N PRO A 159 18.64 -14.33 12.15
CA PRO A 159 19.74 -15.21 11.73
C PRO A 159 20.84 -14.55 10.89
N TRP A 160 20.53 -13.46 10.18
CA TRP A 160 21.52 -12.72 9.39
C TRP A 160 22.53 -11.98 10.27
N VAL A 161 22.17 -11.59 11.50
CA VAL A 161 23.10 -10.86 12.39
C VAL A 161 24.36 -11.71 12.67
N ASP A 162 24.17 -13.00 12.84
CA ASP A 162 25.28 -13.92 13.08
C ASP A 162 25.90 -14.48 11.78
N LYS A 163 25.06 -14.76 10.75
CA LYS A 163 25.52 -15.41 9.52
C LYS A 163 26.14 -14.45 8.52
N HIS A 164 25.70 -13.19 8.53
CA HIS A 164 26.10 -12.13 7.61
C HIS A 164 26.43 -10.84 8.36
N PRO A 165 27.45 -10.85 9.26
CA PRO A 165 27.82 -9.66 10.01
C PRO A 165 28.25 -8.49 9.10
N GLU A 166 28.67 -8.76 7.87
CA GLU A 166 28.98 -7.77 6.84
C GLU A 166 27.77 -6.95 6.40
N TRP A 167 26.56 -7.42 6.64
CA TRP A 167 25.32 -6.70 6.31
C TRP A 167 24.89 -5.68 7.39
N PHE A 168 25.73 -5.49 8.41
CA PHE A 168 25.45 -4.57 9.51
C PHE A 168 26.65 -3.66 9.79
N HIS A 169 26.35 -2.41 10.19
CA HIS A 169 27.37 -1.47 10.63
C HIS A 169 27.65 -1.65 12.13
N HIS A 170 28.82 -2.19 12.44
CA HIS A 170 29.30 -2.34 13.82
C HIS A 170 30.03 -1.08 14.28
N ARG A 171 29.73 -0.64 15.49
CA ARG A 171 30.48 0.40 16.20
C ARG A 171 31.84 -0.16 16.68
N PRO A 172 32.78 0.72 17.10
CA PRO A 172 34.05 0.24 17.62
C PRO A 172 33.97 -0.70 18.84
N ASP A 173 32.88 -0.62 19.60
CA ASP A 173 32.59 -1.50 20.74
C ASP A 173 31.91 -2.83 20.33
N GLY A 174 31.72 -3.04 19.03
CA GLY A 174 31.06 -4.24 18.47
C GLY A 174 29.54 -4.16 18.45
N SER A 175 28.92 -3.15 19.04
CA SER A 175 27.46 -2.99 19.00
C SER A 175 26.96 -2.51 17.62
N ILE A 176 25.69 -2.80 17.31
CA ILE A 176 25.00 -2.29 16.12
C ILE A 176 24.04 -1.17 16.56
N ALA A 177 24.01 -0.05 15.81
CA ALA A 177 23.05 0.99 16.07
C ALA A 177 21.64 0.55 15.64
N TYR A 178 20.62 0.81 16.45
CA TYR A 178 19.25 0.61 16.07
C TYR A 178 18.80 1.61 14.99
N ALA A 179 17.72 1.27 14.27
CA ALA A 179 17.17 2.11 13.21
C ALA A 179 16.50 3.37 13.77
N GLU A 180 16.70 4.49 13.10
CA GLU A 180 16.03 5.76 13.39
C GLU A 180 15.48 6.38 12.10
N ASN A 181 14.29 6.95 12.22
CA ASN A 181 13.69 7.84 11.23
C ASN A 181 13.07 9.01 11.99
N PRO A 182 13.86 10.03 12.32
CA PRO A 182 13.45 11.08 13.26
C PRO A 182 12.09 11.71 12.92
N PRO A 183 11.23 11.90 13.92
CA PRO A 183 11.48 11.75 15.38
C PRO A 183 11.35 10.30 15.91
N LYS A 184 11.01 9.32 15.07
CA LYS A 184 10.79 7.91 15.47
C LYS A 184 12.12 7.19 15.70
N LYS A 185 12.13 6.31 16.75
CA LYS A 185 13.26 5.43 17.10
C LYS A 185 12.76 3.99 17.21
N TYR A 186 13.50 3.08 16.59
CA TYR A 186 13.15 1.65 16.50
C TYR A 186 14.24 0.82 17.20
N GLN A 187 14.23 0.81 18.54
CA GLN A 187 15.29 0.18 19.35
C GLN A 187 15.35 -1.34 19.18
N ASP A 188 14.29 -1.94 18.69
CA ASP A 188 14.12 -3.37 18.40
C ASP A 188 14.52 -3.75 16.96
N ILE A 189 15.09 -2.81 16.18
CA ILE A 189 15.41 -3.00 14.76
C ILE A 189 16.83 -2.57 14.46
N TYR A 190 17.59 -3.42 13.75
CA TYR A 190 18.87 -3.10 13.14
C TYR A 190 18.69 -2.80 11.64
N PRO A 191 19.21 -1.65 11.14
CA PRO A 191 19.21 -1.35 9.72
C PRO A 191 20.26 -2.16 8.97
N ILE A 192 20.00 -2.44 7.70
CA ILE A 192 20.92 -3.13 6.79
C ILE A 192 21.97 -2.14 6.25
N ALA A 193 23.22 -2.60 6.14
CA ALA A 193 24.36 -1.89 5.55
C ALA A 193 24.57 -2.32 4.09
N PHE A 194 24.23 -1.46 3.14
CA PHE A 194 24.27 -1.75 1.70
C PHE A 194 25.63 -1.54 1.04
N ASP A 195 26.57 -0.92 1.71
CA ASP A 195 27.86 -0.48 1.18
C ASP A 195 28.92 -1.57 1.14
N ARG A 196 28.73 -2.68 1.85
CA ARG A 196 29.71 -3.75 1.97
C ARG A 196 29.46 -4.93 1.05
N ASP A 197 28.20 -5.30 0.84
CA ASP A 197 27.81 -6.44 0.02
C ASP A 197 26.47 -6.17 -0.69
N MET A 198 26.47 -5.23 -1.61
CA MET A 198 25.28 -4.89 -2.41
C MET A 198 24.78 -6.08 -3.24
N ASP A 199 25.70 -6.86 -3.82
CA ASP A 199 25.35 -7.98 -4.69
C ASP A 199 24.71 -9.14 -3.90
N GLY A 200 25.26 -9.48 -2.74
CA GLY A 200 24.69 -10.50 -1.85
C GLY A 200 23.31 -10.07 -1.34
N LEU A 201 23.14 -8.81 -0.94
CA LEU A 201 21.85 -8.28 -0.49
C LEU A 201 20.79 -8.29 -1.60
N VAL A 202 21.13 -7.92 -2.83
CA VAL A 202 20.22 -8.02 -3.97
C VAL A 202 19.81 -9.47 -4.20
N ALA A 203 20.79 -10.39 -4.25
CA ALA A 203 20.54 -11.81 -4.48
C ALA A 203 19.63 -12.42 -3.40
N GLU A 204 19.91 -12.14 -2.13
CA GLU A 204 19.10 -12.64 -1.01
C GLU A 204 17.70 -12.03 -0.99
N THR A 205 17.57 -10.73 -1.27
CA THR A 205 16.26 -10.07 -1.36
C THR A 205 15.41 -10.71 -2.47
N VAL A 206 15.99 -10.92 -3.65
CA VAL A 206 15.29 -11.60 -4.76
C VAL A 206 14.93 -13.03 -4.39
N ARG A 207 15.81 -13.76 -3.68
CA ARG A 207 15.52 -15.10 -3.18
C ARG A 207 14.31 -15.12 -2.26
N VAL A 208 14.26 -14.19 -1.29
CA VAL A 208 13.14 -14.07 -0.34
C VAL A 208 11.83 -13.70 -1.06
N LEU A 209 11.87 -12.74 -1.97
CA LEU A 209 10.69 -12.38 -2.77
C LEU A 209 10.20 -13.60 -3.57
N ARG A 210 11.08 -14.33 -4.26
CA ARG A 210 10.73 -15.54 -5.02
C ARG A 210 10.21 -16.66 -4.13
N HIS A 211 10.69 -16.79 -2.88
CA HIS A 211 10.12 -17.71 -1.92
C HIS A 211 8.63 -17.42 -1.72
N TRP A 212 8.25 -16.19 -1.38
CA TRP A 212 6.84 -15.81 -1.19
C TRP A 212 6.02 -15.86 -2.48
N MET A 213 6.65 -15.58 -3.62
CA MET A 213 5.99 -15.76 -4.93
C MET A 213 5.65 -17.23 -5.20
N ALA A 214 6.50 -18.18 -4.81
CA ALA A 214 6.21 -19.61 -4.89
C ALA A 214 5.03 -20.03 -3.99
N HIS A 215 4.77 -19.28 -2.91
CA HIS A 215 3.61 -19.42 -2.01
C HIS A 215 2.42 -18.54 -2.41
N GLY A 216 2.41 -18.03 -3.66
CA GLY A 216 1.24 -17.39 -4.27
C GLY A 216 1.13 -15.88 -4.06
N VAL A 217 2.11 -15.23 -3.46
CA VAL A 217 2.15 -13.77 -3.31
C VAL A 217 2.64 -13.13 -4.61
N ARG A 218 1.91 -12.11 -5.09
CA ARG A 218 2.25 -11.36 -6.32
C ARG A 218 2.25 -9.85 -6.10
N ILE A 219 2.08 -9.43 -4.84
CA ILE A 219 2.05 -8.02 -4.46
C ILE A 219 2.87 -7.86 -3.18
N PHE A 220 3.82 -6.93 -3.19
CA PHE A 220 4.64 -6.59 -2.04
C PHE A 220 4.49 -5.11 -1.70
N ARG A 221 4.08 -4.82 -0.47
CA ARG A 221 4.18 -3.48 0.09
C ARG A 221 5.56 -3.35 0.72
N VAL A 222 6.36 -2.43 0.22
CA VAL A 222 7.74 -2.25 0.65
C VAL A 222 7.82 -1.16 1.71
N ASP A 223 8.30 -1.54 2.88
CA ASP A 223 8.45 -0.67 4.05
C ASP A 223 9.64 0.27 3.88
N ASN A 224 9.41 1.58 3.99
CA ASN A 224 10.43 2.62 3.98
C ASN A 224 11.53 2.43 2.91
N PRO A 225 11.22 2.24 1.61
CA PRO A 225 12.23 2.02 0.57
C PRO A 225 13.17 3.20 0.40
N HIS A 226 12.75 4.42 0.75
CA HIS A 226 13.55 5.64 0.68
C HIS A 226 14.73 5.67 1.65
N THR A 227 14.75 4.79 2.66
CA THR A 227 15.88 4.64 3.60
C THR A 227 16.95 3.70 3.10
N LYS A 228 16.80 3.12 1.92
CA LYS A 228 17.72 2.20 1.26
C LYS A 228 18.20 2.83 -0.06
N PRO A 229 19.37 2.42 -0.60
CA PRO A 229 19.87 2.98 -1.86
C PRO A 229 18.90 2.76 -3.01
N VAL A 230 18.66 3.80 -3.81
CA VAL A 230 17.78 3.75 -4.99
C VAL A 230 18.22 2.65 -5.96
N VAL A 231 19.53 2.56 -6.23
CA VAL A 231 20.11 1.54 -7.12
C VAL A 231 19.87 0.10 -6.64
N PHE A 232 19.73 -0.12 -5.34
CA PHE A 232 19.37 -1.43 -4.79
C PHE A 232 17.97 -1.84 -5.26
N TRP A 233 16.97 -0.97 -5.10
CA TRP A 233 15.61 -1.25 -5.53
C TRP A 233 15.48 -1.37 -7.04
N GLU A 234 16.16 -0.53 -7.79
CA GLU A 234 16.21 -0.62 -9.25
C GLU A 234 16.65 -2.01 -9.70
N ARG A 235 17.73 -2.54 -9.10
CA ARG A 235 18.26 -3.88 -9.40
C ARG A 235 17.30 -5.00 -8.99
N VAL A 236 16.73 -4.94 -7.78
CA VAL A 236 15.78 -5.94 -7.27
C VAL A 236 14.53 -6.01 -8.14
N ILE A 237 13.91 -4.84 -8.44
CA ILE A 237 12.69 -4.77 -9.23
C ILE A 237 12.95 -5.23 -10.66
N ALA A 238 14.06 -4.81 -11.27
CA ALA A 238 14.43 -5.24 -12.62
C ALA A 238 14.66 -6.76 -12.69
N ASP A 239 15.30 -7.37 -11.69
CA ASP A 239 15.53 -8.83 -11.66
C ASP A 239 14.20 -9.59 -11.54
N VAL A 240 13.29 -9.15 -10.67
CA VAL A 240 11.97 -9.77 -10.52
C VAL A 240 11.14 -9.59 -11.80
N ASN A 241 11.03 -8.36 -12.31
CA ASN A 241 10.21 -8.07 -13.49
C ASN A 241 10.67 -8.79 -14.77
N ARG A 242 11.95 -9.13 -14.87
CA ARG A 242 12.50 -9.89 -16.01
C ARG A 242 11.85 -11.26 -16.18
N THR A 243 11.47 -11.92 -15.09
CA THR A 243 10.85 -13.26 -15.09
C THR A 243 9.38 -13.24 -14.68
N ASP A 244 8.97 -12.25 -13.88
CA ASP A 244 7.66 -12.16 -13.23
C ASP A 244 7.09 -10.74 -13.36
N PRO A 245 6.73 -10.30 -14.59
CA PRO A 245 6.28 -8.92 -14.86
C PRO A 245 4.90 -8.60 -14.26
N ASP A 246 4.21 -9.59 -13.72
CA ASP A 246 2.92 -9.44 -13.04
C ASP A 246 3.05 -9.12 -11.53
N VAL A 247 4.26 -9.10 -10.99
CA VAL A 247 4.52 -8.72 -9.60
C VAL A 247 4.40 -7.21 -9.44
N ILE A 248 3.73 -6.79 -8.36
CA ILE A 248 3.51 -5.38 -8.03
C ILE A 248 4.28 -5.03 -6.77
N PHE A 249 5.03 -3.94 -6.82
CA PHE A 249 5.68 -3.33 -5.68
C PHE A 249 4.99 -1.99 -5.35
N LEU A 250 4.47 -1.87 -4.11
CA LEU A 250 3.90 -0.65 -3.55
C LEU A 250 4.92 -0.02 -2.60
N ALA A 251 5.41 1.18 -2.92
CA ALA A 251 6.35 1.91 -2.08
C ALA A 251 5.62 2.63 -0.93
N GLU A 252 6.00 2.32 0.31
CA GLU A 252 5.63 3.15 1.47
C GLU A 252 6.79 4.09 1.78
N ALA A 253 6.70 5.32 1.26
CA ALA A 253 7.78 6.28 1.34
C ALA A 253 7.24 7.69 1.58
N PHE A 254 6.95 8.02 2.85
CA PHE A 254 6.56 9.38 3.23
C PHE A 254 7.82 10.24 3.38
N THR A 255 8.35 10.70 2.25
CA THR A 255 9.60 11.41 2.12
C THR A 255 9.42 12.64 1.22
N ARG A 256 10.52 13.30 0.84
CA ARG A 256 10.46 14.46 -0.06
C ARG A 256 9.93 14.07 -1.45
N PRO A 257 9.20 14.96 -2.14
CA PRO A 257 8.61 14.66 -3.45
C PRO A 257 9.60 14.06 -4.44
N ALA A 258 10.80 14.63 -4.57
CA ALA A 258 11.82 14.13 -5.49
C ALA A 258 12.14 12.63 -5.27
N MET A 259 12.23 12.17 -4.01
CA MET A 259 12.50 10.77 -3.71
C MET A 259 11.29 9.88 -4.03
N MET A 260 10.07 10.33 -3.72
CA MET A 260 8.85 9.59 -4.07
C MET A 260 8.74 9.38 -5.59
N HIS A 261 8.97 10.44 -6.36
CA HIS A 261 8.99 10.37 -7.82
C HIS A 261 10.10 9.47 -8.34
N THR A 262 11.30 9.53 -7.76
CA THR A 262 12.42 8.65 -8.12
C THR A 262 12.06 7.18 -7.92
N LEU A 263 11.46 6.82 -6.77
CA LEU A 263 11.04 5.44 -6.51
C LEU A 263 10.02 4.95 -7.56
N ALA A 264 9.05 5.78 -7.93
CA ALA A 264 8.11 5.45 -9.00
C ALA A 264 8.81 5.25 -10.35
N GLN A 265 9.80 6.09 -10.68
CA GLN A 265 10.54 6.02 -11.95
C GLN A 265 11.45 4.80 -12.06
N ILE A 266 11.98 4.29 -10.95
CA ILE A 266 12.85 3.09 -10.97
C ILE A 266 12.08 1.77 -10.98
N GLY A 267 10.74 1.81 -10.95
CA GLY A 267 9.92 0.64 -11.20
C GLY A 267 8.93 0.23 -10.12
N PHE A 268 8.78 0.98 -9.02
CA PHE A 268 7.66 0.76 -8.11
C PHE A 268 6.34 1.03 -8.84
N GLN A 269 5.48 0.02 -8.95
CA GLN A 269 4.23 0.12 -9.69
C GLN A 269 3.19 0.99 -8.99
N GLN A 270 3.24 1.06 -7.65
CA GLN A 270 2.35 1.91 -6.86
C GLN A 270 3.12 2.64 -5.76
N SER A 271 2.57 3.75 -5.29
CA SER A 271 3.13 4.54 -4.20
C SER A 271 2.04 4.98 -3.22
N TYR A 272 2.33 4.89 -1.91
CA TYR A 272 1.65 5.72 -0.93
C TYR A 272 1.86 7.20 -1.27
N THR A 273 1.04 8.08 -0.71
CA THR A 273 0.95 9.47 -1.15
C THR A 273 0.75 10.41 0.03
N TYR A 274 0.84 11.72 -0.21
CA TYR A 274 0.49 12.73 0.78
C TYR A 274 -1.01 12.93 0.97
N PHE A 275 -1.87 12.15 0.31
CA PHE A 275 -3.33 12.26 0.43
C PHE A 275 -3.78 12.36 1.90
N THR A 276 -3.20 11.57 2.80
CA THR A 276 -3.54 11.57 4.22
C THR A 276 -3.50 12.98 4.84
N TRP A 277 -2.51 13.81 4.46
CA TRP A 277 -2.31 15.16 4.99
C TRP A 277 -2.87 16.27 4.10
N ARG A 278 -3.54 15.95 3.01
CA ARG A 278 -4.24 16.92 2.15
C ARG A 278 -5.72 16.91 2.52
N THR A 279 -6.17 17.93 3.25
CA THR A 279 -7.53 17.99 3.83
C THR A 279 -8.35 19.16 3.36
N THR A 280 -7.70 20.21 2.87
CA THR A 280 -8.39 21.39 2.31
C THR A 280 -8.66 21.23 0.81
N LYS A 281 -9.63 21.97 0.29
CA LYS A 281 -9.96 22.03 -1.15
C LYS A 281 -8.73 22.39 -1.98
N GLN A 282 -7.99 23.43 -1.57
CA GLN A 282 -6.79 23.87 -2.27
C GLN A 282 -5.73 22.77 -2.32
N GLU A 283 -5.35 22.19 -1.17
CA GLU A 283 -4.34 21.14 -1.11
C GLU A 283 -4.70 19.91 -1.94
N LEU A 284 -5.98 19.48 -1.89
CA LEU A 284 -6.46 18.36 -2.69
C LEU A 284 -6.39 18.67 -4.18
N THR A 285 -6.85 19.86 -4.59
CA THR A 285 -6.87 20.28 -5.99
C THR A 285 -5.44 20.36 -6.56
N GLU A 286 -4.53 21.02 -5.85
CA GLU A 286 -3.13 21.14 -6.27
C GLU A 286 -2.45 19.77 -6.39
N TYR A 287 -2.57 18.96 -5.35
CA TYR A 287 -1.93 17.64 -5.32
C TYR A 287 -2.50 16.67 -6.36
N LEU A 288 -3.81 16.64 -6.53
CA LEU A 288 -4.43 15.77 -7.53
C LEU A 288 -4.19 16.27 -8.97
N THR A 289 -4.02 17.58 -9.18
CA THR A 289 -3.61 18.14 -10.48
C THR A 289 -2.19 17.65 -10.83
N GLU A 290 -1.25 17.64 -9.88
CA GLU A 290 0.08 17.07 -10.06
C GLU A 290 0.00 15.57 -10.40
N LEU A 291 -0.70 14.77 -9.57
CA LEU A 291 -0.77 13.32 -9.72
C LEU A 291 -1.48 12.87 -11.00
N SER A 292 -2.54 13.58 -11.43
CA SER A 292 -3.28 13.25 -12.66
C SER A 292 -2.66 13.83 -13.93
N GLY A 293 -1.69 14.74 -13.78
CA GLY A 293 -0.94 15.39 -14.86
C GLY A 293 0.24 14.57 -15.33
N GLU A 294 1.42 15.18 -15.37
CA GLU A 294 2.66 14.56 -15.86
C GLU A 294 3.08 13.35 -15.02
N ALA A 295 2.93 13.43 -13.69
CA ALA A 295 3.29 12.36 -12.77
C ALA A 295 2.56 11.04 -13.06
N ALA A 296 1.35 11.09 -13.61
CA ALA A 296 0.59 9.90 -14.03
C ALA A 296 1.26 9.05 -15.12
N SER A 297 2.33 9.53 -15.74
CA SER A 297 3.10 8.77 -16.74
C SER A 297 3.99 7.69 -16.11
N TYR A 298 4.38 7.84 -14.85
CA TYR A 298 5.27 6.93 -14.14
C TYR A 298 4.86 6.61 -12.71
N MET A 299 3.94 7.37 -12.09
CA MET A 299 3.52 7.21 -10.71
C MET A 299 2.04 6.85 -10.61
N ARG A 300 1.72 5.77 -9.91
CA ARG A 300 0.34 5.35 -9.62
C ARG A 300 0.07 5.47 -8.13
N PRO A 301 -0.78 6.43 -7.73
CA PRO A 301 -1.09 6.65 -6.32
C PRO A 301 -1.99 5.53 -5.78
N ASN A 302 -1.71 5.10 -4.55
CA ASN A 302 -2.61 4.32 -3.72
C ASN A 302 -3.02 5.16 -2.51
N PHE A 303 -4.30 5.52 -2.43
CA PHE A 303 -4.81 6.42 -1.40
C PHE A 303 -5.28 5.64 -0.19
N PHE A 304 -4.34 5.33 0.72
CA PHE A 304 -4.73 4.87 2.05
C PHE A 304 -5.31 6.02 2.88
N VAL A 305 -6.49 5.78 3.46
CA VAL A 305 -7.19 6.78 4.29
C VAL A 305 -6.64 6.83 5.71
N ASN A 306 -6.06 5.73 6.17
CA ASN A 306 -5.34 5.55 7.43
C ASN A 306 -4.33 4.41 7.28
N THR A 307 -3.38 4.32 8.21
CA THR A 307 -2.44 3.19 8.34
C THR A 307 -2.26 2.90 9.83
N PRO A 308 -1.64 1.78 10.23
CA PRO A 308 -1.32 1.53 11.64
C PRO A 308 -0.44 2.60 12.30
N ASP A 309 0.25 3.40 11.48
CA ASP A 309 1.14 4.51 11.91
C ASP A 309 0.49 5.89 11.86
N ILE A 310 -0.64 6.03 11.13
CA ILE A 310 -1.15 7.34 10.75
C ILE A 310 -2.66 7.41 10.95
N LEU A 311 -3.04 8.05 12.04
CA LEU A 311 -4.37 8.55 12.32
C LEU A 311 -4.35 10.07 12.26
N HIS A 312 -4.63 10.66 11.10
CA HIS A 312 -4.54 12.10 10.90
C HIS A 312 -5.57 12.86 11.76
N ALA A 313 -5.19 14.09 12.20
CA ALA A 313 -6.03 14.94 13.05
C ALA A 313 -7.46 15.15 12.51
N TYR A 314 -7.64 15.21 11.20
CA TYR A 314 -8.97 15.32 10.57
C TYR A 314 -9.89 14.14 10.96
N LEU A 315 -9.37 12.91 11.04
CA LEU A 315 -10.12 11.74 11.50
C LEU A 315 -10.29 11.74 13.02
N GLN A 316 -9.26 12.17 13.78
CA GLN A 316 -9.32 12.23 15.24
C GLN A 316 -10.48 13.12 15.73
N HIS A 317 -10.69 14.26 15.08
CA HIS A 317 -11.61 15.30 15.54
C HIS A 317 -12.93 15.38 14.77
N GLY A 318 -12.95 14.92 13.52
CA GLY A 318 -14.12 15.06 12.64
C GLY A 318 -15.20 14.00 12.81
N GLY A 319 -14.95 12.96 13.63
CA GLY A 319 -15.90 11.87 13.86
C GLY A 319 -16.31 11.14 12.58
N ARG A 320 -17.44 10.42 12.64
CA ARG A 320 -17.96 9.65 11.50
C ARG A 320 -18.00 10.41 10.16
N PRO A 321 -18.45 11.69 10.08
CA PRO A 321 -18.47 12.40 8.81
C PRO A 321 -17.11 12.57 8.15
N ALA A 322 -16.04 12.71 8.96
CA ALA A 322 -14.66 12.75 8.44
C ALA A 322 -14.24 11.44 7.80
N PHE A 323 -14.55 10.30 8.42
CA PHE A 323 -14.27 8.98 7.85
C PHE A 323 -15.05 8.78 6.54
N GLU A 324 -16.32 9.14 6.50
CA GLU A 324 -17.15 9.04 5.30
C GLU A 324 -16.61 9.92 4.16
N ALA A 325 -16.28 11.18 4.44
CA ALA A 325 -15.74 12.11 3.44
C ALA A 325 -14.38 11.64 2.89
N ARG A 326 -13.47 11.17 3.77
CA ARG A 326 -12.15 10.66 3.35
C ARG A 326 -12.26 9.39 2.52
N ALA A 327 -13.18 8.47 2.87
CA ALA A 327 -13.43 7.27 2.09
C ALA A 327 -13.94 7.62 0.67
N VAL A 328 -14.91 8.55 0.56
CA VAL A 328 -15.42 9.02 -0.74
C VAL A 328 -14.31 9.64 -1.57
N LEU A 329 -13.51 10.55 -0.99
CA LEU A 329 -12.39 11.19 -1.69
C LEU A 329 -11.36 10.15 -2.18
N ALA A 330 -10.90 9.26 -1.31
CA ALA A 330 -9.91 8.25 -1.69
C ALA A 330 -10.42 7.33 -2.79
N ALA A 331 -11.64 6.81 -2.62
CA ALA A 331 -12.26 5.86 -3.54
C ALA A 331 -12.58 6.45 -4.92
N THR A 332 -12.74 7.76 -5.05
CA THR A 332 -13.18 8.38 -6.30
C THR A 332 -12.11 9.24 -6.97
N LEU A 333 -11.15 9.79 -6.23
CA LEU A 333 -10.02 10.55 -6.81
C LEU A 333 -8.95 9.62 -7.38
N SER A 334 -8.62 8.53 -6.68
CA SER A 334 -7.57 7.59 -7.11
C SER A 334 -8.15 6.27 -7.64
N PRO A 335 -7.54 5.67 -8.67
CA PRO A 335 -7.89 4.33 -9.11
C PRO A 335 -7.49 3.24 -8.11
N ALA A 336 -6.47 3.44 -7.27
CA ALA A 336 -6.15 2.57 -6.15
C ALA A 336 -6.35 3.29 -4.82
N TRP A 337 -6.99 2.62 -3.86
CA TRP A 337 -7.21 3.15 -2.52
C TRP A 337 -7.22 2.02 -1.49
N GLY A 338 -7.02 2.37 -0.22
CA GLY A 338 -6.97 1.38 0.84
C GLY A 338 -7.43 1.90 2.19
N VAL A 339 -7.79 0.95 3.06
CA VAL A 339 -8.11 1.17 4.45
C VAL A 339 -7.30 0.21 5.34
N TYR A 340 -6.92 0.67 6.51
CA TYR A 340 -6.48 -0.19 7.60
C TYR A 340 -7.68 -0.55 8.48
N SER A 341 -7.78 -1.80 8.88
CA SER A 341 -8.87 -2.38 9.68
C SER A 341 -9.19 -1.55 10.93
N GLY A 342 -10.48 -1.41 11.26
CA GLY A 342 -10.98 -0.47 12.25
C GLY A 342 -11.39 0.88 11.68
N TYR A 343 -11.05 1.16 10.42
CA TYR A 343 -11.57 2.34 9.71
C TYR A 343 -13.09 2.28 9.59
N GLU A 344 -13.63 1.13 9.25
CA GLU A 344 -15.07 0.89 9.18
C GLU A 344 -15.80 1.07 10.53
N LEU A 345 -15.07 1.00 11.63
CA LEU A 345 -15.58 1.25 12.99
C LEU A 345 -15.33 2.70 13.45
N CYS A 346 -14.77 3.54 12.58
CA CYS A 346 -14.37 4.92 12.88
C CYS A 346 -13.45 5.03 14.10
N GLU A 347 -12.48 4.12 14.24
CA GLU A 347 -11.48 4.16 15.31
C GLU A 347 -10.66 5.46 15.21
N ASN A 348 -10.79 6.37 16.18
CA ASN A 348 -10.27 7.73 16.09
C ASN A 348 -9.47 8.20 17.31
N VAL A 349 -9.10 7.30 18.22
CA VAL A 349 -8.43 7.68 19.45
C VAL A 349 -6.91 7.67 19.28
N PRO A 350 -6.23 8.84 19.33
CA PRO A 350 -4.78 8.89 19.26
C PRO A 350 -4.12 8.47 20.57
N LEU A 351 -2.85 8.04 20.50
CA LEU A 351 -2.03 7.71 21.67
C LEU A 351 -1.95 8.87 22.69
N LYS A 352 -1.86 10.10 22.19
CA LYS A 352 -1.88 11.34 22.95
C LYS A 352 -2.20 12.50 22.01
N GLU A 353 -2.55 13.63 22.59
CA GLU A 353 -2.78 14.86 21.82
C GLU A 353 -1.58 15.20 20.91
N GLY A 354 -1.85 15.53 19.65
CA GLY A 354 -0.85 15.83 18.62
C GLY A 354 -0.09 14.63 18.07
N SER A 355 -0.44 13.39 18.48
CA SER A 355 0.10 12.17 17.90
C SER A 355 -0.77 11.68 16.76
N GLU A 356 -0.17 11.15 15.71
CA GLU A 356 -0.87 10.41 14.67
C GLU A 356 -0.91 8.88 14.95
N GLU A 357 -0.26 8.42 16.01
CA GLU A 357 -0.33 7.01 16.42
C GLU A 357 -1.61 6.73 17.19
N TYR A 358 -2.20 5.56 16.94
CA TYR A 358 -3.38 5.08 17.67
C TYR A 358 -3.04 4.76 19.13
N LEU A 359 -3.97 5.06 20.05
CA LEU A 359 -3.97 4.45 21.37
C LEU A 359 -4.21 2.95 21.23
N ASP A 360 -3.47 2.16 22.01
CA ASP A 360 -3.52 0.70 21.98
C ASP A 360 -3.32 0.16 20.54
N SER A 361 -2.31 0.73 19.87
CA SER A 361 -1.98 0.38 18.48
C SER A 361 -1.72 -1.11 18.31
N GLU A 362 -2.33 -1.68 17.30
CA GLU A 362 -2.18 -3.07 16.88
C GLU A 362 -0.74 -3.43 16.45
N LYS A 363 0.10 -2.43 16.22
CA LYS A 363 1.54 -2.63 16.04
C LYS A 363 2.24 -3.22 17.26
N TYR A 364 1.71 -2.95 18.46
CA TYR A 364 2.35 -3.32 19.73
C TYR A 364 1.55 -4.34 20.52
N GLN A 365 0.29 -4.56 20.18
CA GLN A 365 -0.59 -5.45 20.94
C GLN A 365 -1.66 -6.09 20.04
N LEU A 366 -2.35 -7.11 20.57
CA LEU A 366 -3.53 -7.65 19.91
C LEU A 366 -4.69 -6.69 20.08
N LYS A 367 -5.50 -6.53 19.04
CA LYS A 367 -6.66 -5.62 19.04
C LYS A 367 -7.90 -6.35 18.51
N PRO A 368 -8.62 -7.06 19.38
CA PRO A 368 -9.91 -7.65 19.01
C PRO A 368 -10.93 -6.54 18.74
N ARG A 369 -11.77 -6.73 17.72
CA ARG A 369 -12.79 -5.76 17.31
C ARG A 369 -14.16 -6.42 17.25
N ASP A 370 -15.20 -5.64 17.54
CA ASP A 370 -16.58 -6.03 17.26
C ASP A 370 -16.95 -5.66 15.84
N TRP A 371 -16.90 -6.64 14.96
CA TRP A 371 -17.21 -6.45 13.54
C TRP A 371 -18.70 -6.32 13.25
N ASP A 372 -19.57 -6.63 14.19
CA ASP A 372 -21.02 -6.56 14.08
C ASP A 372 -21.60 -5.23 14.62
N ASP A 373 -20.73 -4.23 14.91
CA ASP A 373 -21.17 -2.90 15.37
C ASP A 373 -22.15 -2.28 14.35
N PRO A 374 -23.40 -2.00 14.75
CA PRO A 374 -24.40 -1.41 13.87
C PRO A 374 -24.05 0.01 13.41
N ASN A 375 -23.11 0.67 14.07
CA ASN A 375 -22.63 2.00 13.69
C ASN A 375 -21.50 1.95 12.67
N SER A 376 -21.10 0.77 12.22
CA SER A 376 -20.03 0.61 11.22
C SER A 376 -20.37 1.33 9.92
N ILE A 377 -19.35 1.93 9.27
CA ILE A 377 -19.46 2.47 7.90
C ILE A 377 -19.14 1.42 6.83
N ALA A 378 -19.02 0.13 7.17
CA ALA A 378 -18.82 -0.94 6.20
C ALA A 378 -19.84 -0.93 5.05
N PRO A 379 -21.15 -0.61 5.26
CA PRO A 379 -22.10 -0.45 4.17
C PRO A 379 -21.72 0.66 3.17
N LEU A 380 -21.15 1.78 3.64
CA LEU A 380 -20.64 2.84 2.76
C LEU A 380 -19.45 2.37 1.95
N LEU A 381 -18.47 1.68 2.58
CA LEU A 381 -17.30 1.13 1.87
C LEU A 381 -17.75 0.13 0.80
N THR A 382 -18.70 -0.73 1.12
CA THR A 382 -19.33 -1.66 0.17
C THR A 382 -19.93 -0.93 -1.03
N ARG A 383 -20.69 0.14 -0.76
CA ARG A 383 -21.32 0.95 -1.82
C ARG A 383 -20.28 1.66 -2.69
N LEU A 384 -19.23 2.22 -2.10
CA LEU A 384 -18.15 2.88 -2.84
C LEU A 384 -17.42 1.89 -3.76
N ASN A 385 -17.08 0.70 -3.27
CA ASN A 385 -16.44 -0.32 -4.08
C ASN A 385 -17.35 -0.84 -5.21
N ALA A 386 -18.67 -0.94 -4.98
CA ALA A 386 -19.62 -1.27 -6.04
C ALA A 386 -19.66 -0.18 -7.12
N ILE A 387 -19.78 1.10 -6.73
CA ILE A 387 -19.74 2.24 -7.66
C ILE A 387 -18.44 2.22 -8.49
N ARG A 388 -17.29 1.96 -7.88
CA ARG A 388 -16.00 1.89 -8.59
C ARG A 388 -15.97 0.79 -9.64
N ARG A 389 -16.58 -0.38 -9.35
CA ARG A 389 -16.69 -1.48 -10.31
C ARG A 389 -17.64 -1.17 -11.47
N ASP A 390 -18.73 -0.48 -11.18
CA ASP A 390 -19.77 -0.16 -12.18
C ASP A 390 -19.37 1.00 -13.11
N HIS A 391 -18.43 1.85 -12.68
CA HIS A 391 -18.05 3.08 -13.38
C HIS A 391 -16.59 3.06 -13.87
N PRO A 392 -16.32 2.73 -15.14
CA PRO A 392 -14.97 2.75 -15.73
C PRO A 392 -14.23 4.07 -15.57
N ALA A 393 -14.95 5.19 -15.51
CA ALA A 393 -14.35 6.50 -15.27
C ALA A 393 -13.56 6.57 -13.95
N LEU A 394 -13.94 5.80 -12.93
CA LEU A 394 -13.24 5.77 -11.63
C LEU A 394 -11.98 4.89 -11.63
N ARG A 395 -11.76 4.12 -12.70
CA ARG A 395 -10.57 3.26 -12.84
C ARG A 395 -9.38 3.96 -13.46
N GLN A 396 -9.51 5.22 -13.84
CA GLN A 396 -8.48 6.03 -14.50
C GLN A 396 -7.98 7.14 -13.58
N LEU A 397 -6.75 7.62 -13.81
CA LEU A 397 -6.16 8.72 -13.04
C LEU A 397 -6.23 10.05 -13.82
N ARG A 398 -5.87 10.04 -15.12
CA ARG A 398 -5.69 11.24 -15.94
C ARG A 398 -6.97 11.94 -16.38
N ASN A 399 -8.12 11.35 -16.12
CA ASN A 399 -9.44 11.83 -16.53
C ASN A 399 -10.15 12.67 -15.46
N LEU A 400 -9.39 13.17 -14.49
CA LEU A 400 -9.90 14.02 -13.40
C LEU A 400 -10.03 15.47 -13.87
N HIS A 401 -11.18 16.07 -13.57
CA HIS A 401 -11.46 17.48 -13.83
C HIS A 401 -12.14 18.12 -12.61
N PHE A 402 -11.57 19.21 -12.08
CA PHE A 402 -12.13 19.94 -10.95
C PHE A 402 -13.12 21.02 -11.42
N HIS A 403 -14.20 21.19 -10.67
CA HIS A 403 -15.24 22.20 -10.92
C HIS A 403 -15.20 23.29 -9.86
N HIS A 404 -15.58 24.51 -10.27
CA HIS A 404 -15.67 25.63 -9.34
C HIS A 404 -16.83 25.45 -8.36
N THR A 405 -16.57 25.74 -7.09
CA THR A 405 -17.58 25.86 -6.03
C THR A 405 -17.39 27.19 -5.30
N ASP A 406 -18.48 27.81 -4.88
CA ASP A 406 -18.49 29.09 -4.16
C ASP A 406 -18.13 28.97 -2.67
N LYS A 407 -17.83 27.73 -2.19
CA LYS A 407 -17.45 27.43 -0.81
C LYS A 407 -16.10 26.70 -0.75
N GLU A 408 -15.23 27.16 0.13
CA GLU A 408 -13.94 26.49 0.40
C GLU A 408 -14.13 25.12 1.06
N ALA A 409 -15.18 24.95 1.84
CA ALA A 409 -15.52 23.67 2.47
C ALA A 409 -16.10 22.63 1.51
N VAL A 410 -16.33 22.96 0.24
CA VAL A 410 -16.93 22.02 -0.73
C VAL A 410 -16.01 21.87 -1.93
N ILE A 411 -15.63 20.63 -2.21
CA ILE A 411 -14.88 20.27 -3.42
C ILE A 411 -15.79 19.56 -4.41
N ALA A 412 -15.67 19.88 -5.69
CA ALA A 412 -16.40 19.23 -6.76
C ALA A 412 -15.46 18.86 -7.90
N TYR A 413 -15.61 17.66 -8.42
CA TYR A 413 -14.84 17.15 -9.55
C TYR A 413 -15.60 16.11 -10.33
N SER A 414 -15.20 15.90 -11.57
CA SER A 414 -15.73 14.82 -12.40
C SER A 414 -14.63 13.97 -12.99
N LYS A 415 -14.98 12.74 -13.34
CA LYS A 415 -14.15 11.81 -14.12
C LYS A 415 -14.98 11.27 -15.27
N ARG A 416 -14.38 11.22 -16.46
CA ARG A 416 -15.08 10.76 -17.67
C ARG A 416 -14.24 9.77 -18.47
N THR A 417 -14.90 8.71 -18.93
CA THR A 417 -14.31 7.74 -19.87
C THR A 417 -15.39 7.31 -20.85
N GLY A 418 -15.25 7.69 -22.12
CA GLY A 418 -16.30 7.51 -23.12
C GLY A 418 -17.60 8.21 -22.72
N SER A 419 -18.70 7.47 -22.68
CA SER A 419 -20.01 7.96 -22.23
C SER A 419 -20.23 7.90 -20.72
N ASN A 420 -19.32 7.26 -19.98
CA ASN A 420 -19.42 7.16 -18.51
C ASN A 420 -18.83 8.42 -17.86
N THR A 421 -19.66 9.16 -17.15
CA THR A 421 -19.26 10.34 -16.38
C THR A 421 -19.73 10.19 -14.94
N VAL A 422 -18.84 10.46 -13.99
CA VAL A 422 -19.13 10.50 -12.56
C VAL A 422 -18.81 11.90 -12.05
N LEU A 423 -19.80 12.58 -11.49
CA LEU A 423 -19.65 13.84 -10.77
C LEU A 423 -19.63 13.54 -9.28
N VAL A 424 -18.66 14.08 -8.58
CA VAL A 424 -18.48 13.93 -7.13
C VAL A 424 -18.46 15.31 -6.48
N VAL A 425 -19.26 15.47 -5.44
CA VAL A 425 -19.30 16.69 -4.61
C VAL A 425 -19.17 16.25 -3.16
N VAL A 426 -18.18 16.80 -2.46
CA VAL A 426 -17.89 16.42 -1.07
C VAL A 426 -17.82 17.67 -0.20
N ASN A 427 -18.55 17.62 0.92
CA ASN A 427 -18.37 18.57 2.01
C ASN A 427 -17.13 18.14 2.83
N LEU A 428 -16.13 19.02 2.90
CA LEU A 428 -14.89 18.84 3.64
C LEU A 428 -14.99 19.25 5.11
N ASP A 429 -16.08 19.96 5.49
CA ASP A 429 -16.34 20.33 6.88
C ASP A 429 -17.14 19.20 7.57
N PRO A 430 -16.52 18.43 8.47
CA PRO A 430 -17.18 17.30 9.13
C PRO A 430 -18.20 17.73 10.21
N HIS A 431 -18.25 19.03 10.54
CA HIS A 431 -19.04 19.53 11.67
C HIS A 431 -20.30 20.28 11.25
N HIS A 432 -20.31 20.86 10.04
CA HIS A 432 -21.42 21.71 9.60
C HIS A 432 -21.91 21.34 8.21
N THR A 433 -23.23 21.39 8.02
CA THR A 433 -23.84 21.32 6.70
C THR A 433 -23.47 22.55 5.90
N GLN A 434 -23.08 22.35 4.62
CA GLN A 434 -22.72 23.43 3.70
C GLN A 434 -23.75 23.51 2.57
N GLU A 435 -24.16 24.73 2.24
CA GLU A 435 -24.89 25.04 1.01
C GLU A 435 -23.90 25.63 0.01
N ALA A 436 -23.80 25.05 -1.17
CA ALA A 436 -22.84 25.45 -2.17
C ALA A 436 -23.41 25.41 -3.59
N THR A 437 -22.98 26.36 -4.42
CA THR A 437 -23.22 26.33 -5.86
C THR A 437 -22.03 25.71 -6.57
N VAL A 438 -22.28 24.72 -7.42
CA VAL A 438 -21.27 24.07 -8.28
C VAL A 438 -21.46 24.56 -9.71
N SER A 439 -20.44 25.20 -10.27
CA SER A 439 -20.40 25.55 -11.69
C SER A 439 -19.75 24.43 -12.48
N LEU A 440 -20.56 23.72 -13.27
CA LEU A 440 -20.06 22.60 -14.08
C LEU A 440 -19.43 23.12 -15.37
N ASP A 441 -18.15 22.92 -15.51
CA ASP A 441 -17.42 23.06 -16.76
C ASP A 441 -17.09 21.62 -17.24
N MET A 442 -17.95 21.09 -18.10
CA MET A 442 -17.84 19.71 -18.60
C MET A 442 -17.15 19.75 -19.96
N PRO A 443 -15.97 19.10 -20.09
CA PRO A 443 -15.22 19.03 -21.34
C PRO A 443 -15.92 18.21 -22.43
#